data_e2d2049afdb8a09c62de64219a47c5e2
#
_entry.id   e2d2049afdb8a09c62de64219a47c5e2
#
_cell.length_a   1.000
_cell.length_b   1.000
_cell.length_c   1.000
_cell.angle_alpha   90.00
_cell.angle_beta   90.00
_cell.angle_gamma   90.00
#
_symmetry.space_group_name_H-M   'P 1'
#
loop_
_entity.id
_entity.type
_entity.pdbx_description
1 polymer ?
#
loop_
_entity_poly.entity_id
_entity_poly.type
_entity_poly.pdbx_seq_one_letter_code
_entity_poly.pdbx_strand_id
1 'polypeptide(L)'
;MNITLIAHDKKKELMIQFCTAYKSILSKHTLSATATTGRMVADATGLPVSLFMARSQGGYQQIDARVAYNEIDMVFIFTDPNANDPWEEQCILQTIHQCDTHNVPVATNLASAEMLILG
;
A
#
# COMPACT_ATOMS: atom_id res chain seq x y z
N MET A 1 3.96 -13.34 -3.38
CA MET A 1 2.91 -12.41 -3.82
C MET A 1 3.45 -11.00 -3.92
N ASN A 2 2.87 -10.19 -4.79
CA ASN A 2 3.23 -8.77 -4.94
C ASN A 2 2.26 -7.94 -4.11
N ILE A 3 2.78 -7.28 -3.08
CA ILE A 3 2.00 -6.48 -2.13
C ILE A 3 2.39 -5.01 -2.29
N THR A 4 1.40 -4.15 -2.48
CA THR A 4 1.61 -2.71 -2.61
C THR A 4 1.17 -1.99 -1.33
N LEU A 5 2.00 -1.07 -0.87
CA LEU A 5 1.81 -0.33 0.38
C LEU A 5 1.58 1.15 0.08
N ILE A 6 0.49 1.69 0.61
CA ILE A 6 0.15 3.11 0.54
C ILE A 6 -0.25 3.55 1.95
N ALA A 7 0.17 4.73 2.37
CA ALA A 7 -0.24 5.28 3.67
C ALA A 7 -0.43 6.78 3.59
N HIS A 8 -1.52 7.29 4.18
CA HIS A 8 -1.67 8.71 4.45
C HIS A 8 -0.53 9.19 5.35
N ASP A 9 -0.22 10.48 5.31
CA ASP A 9 0.91 11.02 6.06
C ASP A 9 0.86 10.66 7.55
N LYS A 10 -0.32 10.79 8.16
CA LYS A 10 -0.50 10.45 9.59
C LYS A 10 -0.50 8.95 9.87
N LYS A 11 -0.51 8.11 8.85
CA LYS A 11 -0.49 6.64 8.98
C LYS A 11 0.83 6.02 8.56
N LYS A 12 1.80 6.81 8.15
CA LYS A 12 3.12 6.29 7.73
C LYS A 12 3.84 5.59 8.88
N GLU A 13 3.79 6.15 10.08
CA GLU A 13 4.40 5.51 11.25
C GLU A 13 3.75 4.16 11.56
N LEU A 14 2.42 4.09 11.46
CA LEU A 14 1.71 2.82 11.64
C LEU A 14 2.11 1.80 10.58
N MET A 15 2.29 2.22 9.33
CA MET A 15 2.77 1.34 8.26
C MET A 15 4.16 0.80 8.57
N ILE A 16 5.06 1.65 9.08
CA ILE A 16 6.41 1.23 9.48
C ILE A 16 6.34 0.19 10.60
N GLN A 17 5.52 0.44 11.62
CA GLN A 17 5.33 -0.48 12.74
C GLN A 17 4.78 -1.82 12.27
N PHE A 18 3.81 -1.81 11.37
CA PHE A 18 3.24 -3.00 10.77
C PHE A 18 4.30 -3.80 10.01
N CYS A 19 5.06 -3.14 9.14
CA CYS A 19 6.10 -3.81 8.35
C CYS A 19 7.23 -4.34 9.23
N THR A 20 7.55 -3.67 10.32
CA THR A 20 8.55 -4.12 11.28
C THR A 20 8.06 -5.36 12.03
N ALA A 21 6.82 -5.32 12.52
CA ALA A 21 6.23 -6.44 13.26
C ALA A 21 6.12 -7.71 12.41
N TYR A 22 5.78 -7.57 11.13
CA TYR A 22 5.57 -8.68 10.22
C TYR A 22 6.68 -8.86 9.20
N LYS A 23 7.87 -8.38 9.51
CA LYS A 23 9.02 -8.43 8.61
C LYS A 23 9.32 -9.84 8.10
N SER A 24 9.27 -10.85 8.97
CA SER A 24 9.54 -12.23 8.57
C SER A 24 8.57 -12.73 7.51
N ILE A 25 7.29 -12.41 7.67
CA ILE A 25 6.27 -12.79 6.69
C ILE A 25 6.44 -12.01 5.40
N LEU A 26 6.60 -10.69 5.52
CA LEU A 26 6.73 -9.80 4.36
C LEU A 26 7.99 -10.07 3.55
N SER A 27 9.06 -10.57 4.16
CA SER A 27 10.30 -10.92 3.46
C SER A 27 10.11 -12.05 2.44
N LYS A 28 9.02 -12.80 2.53
CA LYS A 28 8.68 -13.87 1.59
C LYS A 28 7.87 -13.36 0.39
N HIS A 29 7.56 -12.08 0.38
CA HIS A 29 6.76 -11.44 -0.67
C HIS A 29 7.55 -10.32 -1.34
N THR A 30 7.09 -9.88 -2.49
CA THR A 30 7.64 -8.72 -3.19
C THR A 30 6.86 -7.50 -2.78
N LEU A 31 7.55 -6.47 -2.28
CA LEU A 31 6.91 -5.24 -1.82
C LEU A 31 7.11 -4.11 -2.81
N SER A 32 6.07 -3.32 -3.00
CA SER A 32 6.12 -2.06 -3.73
C SER A 32 5.34 -1.01 -2.96
N ALA A 33 5.66 0.24 -3.17
CA ALA A 33 5.00 1.33 -2.45
C ALA A 33 5.17 2.65 -3.19
N THR A 34 4.31 3.62 -2.89
CA THR A 34 4.56 5.00 -3.29
C THR A 34 5.85 5.51 -2.65
N ALA A 35 6.51 6.47 -3.31
CA ALA A 35 7.92 6.80 -3.05
C ALA A 35 8.25 7.04 -1.58
N THR A 36 7.57 7.98 -0.90
CA THR A 36 7.89 8.32 0.49
C THR A 36 7.66 7.14 1.43
N THR A 37 6.51 6.49 1.33
CA THR A 37 6.18 5.32 2.15
C THR A 37 7.20 4.20 1.93
N GLY A 38 7.55 3.93 0.68
CA GLY A 38 8.48 2.87 0.35
C GLY A 38 9.88 3.10 0.91
N ARG A 39 10.39 4.35 0.83
CA ARG A 39 11.69 4.69 1.42
C ARG A 39 11.68 4.53 2.93
N MET A 40 10.63 4.99 3.60
CA MET A 40 10.51 4.88 5.05
C MET A 40 10.47 3.41 5.51
N VAL A 41 9.71 2.58 4.82
CA VAL A 41 9.63 1.15 5.13
C VAL A 41 10.97 0.46 4.89
N ALA A 42 11.61 0.72 3.75
CA ALA A 42 12.91 0.12 3.43
C ALA A 42 13.97 0.52 4.45
N ASP A 43 14.03 1.80 4.83
CA ASP A 43 15.00 2.30 5.80
C ASP A 43 14.79 1.71 7.19
N ALA A 44 13.54 1.58 7.62
CA ALA A 44 13.22 1.08 8.97
C ALA A 44 13.38 -0.44 9.10
N THR A 45 13.11 -1.19 8.03
CA THR A 45 13.05 -2.66 8.10
C THR A 45 14.20 -3.37 7.39
N GLY A 46 14.88 -2.70 6.46
CA GLY A 46 15.85 -3.33 5.59
C GLY A 46 15.23 -4.18 4.48
N LEU A 47 13.92 -4.25 4.38
CA LEU A 47 13.26 -4.98 3.31
C LEU A 47 13.43 -4.24 1.97
N PRO A 48 13.67 -4.96 0.86
CA PRO A 48 13.66 -4.33 -0.46
C PRO A 48 12.22 -3.93 -0.82
N VAL A 49 12.05 -2.69 -1.25
CA VAL A 49 10.75 -2.14 -1.67
C VAL A 49 10.93 -1.43 -3.00
N SER A 50 10.19 -1.87 -4.02
CA SER A 50 10.15 -1.18 -5.30
C SER A 50 9.32 0.09 -5.17
N LEU A 51 9.84 1.22 -5.67
CA LEU A 51 9.21 2.52 -5.50
C LEU A 51 8.41 2.90 -6.74
N PHE A 52 7.14 3.24 -6.55
CA PHE A 52 6.37 4.02 -7.51
C PHE A 52 6.67 5.50 -7.32
N MET A 53 6.11 6.33 -8.17
CA MET A 53 6.17 7.78 -7.99
C MET A 53 5.42 8.20 -6.72
N ALA A 54 5.69 9.40 -6.24
CA ALA A 54 4.94 9.97 -5.12
C ALA A 54 3.43 10.02 -5.47
N ARG A 55 2.59 9.97 -4.44
CA ARG A 55 1.13 9.97 -4.60
C ARG A 55 0.65 11.13 -5.48
N SER A 56 1.19 12.32 -5.26
CA SER A 56 0.83 13.54 -6.02
C SER A 56 1.45 13.60 -7.41
N GLN A 57 2.30 12.66 -7.79
CA GLN A 57 3.06 12.67 -9.04
C GLN A 57 2.78 11.47 -9.92
N GLY A 58 1.63 10.86 -9.78
CA GLY A 58 1.23 9.72 -10.61
C GLY A 58 1.34 8.36 -9.94
N GLY A 59 1.68 8.31 -8.64
CA GLY A 59 1.83 7.04 -7.92
C GLY A 59 0.57 6.18 -7.92
N TYR A 60 -0.60 6.80 -7.68
CA TYR A 60 -1.87 6.06 -7.70
C TYR A 60 -2.17 5.50 -9.09
N GLN A 61 -1.91 6.28 -10.14
CA GLN A 61 -2.16 5.86 -11.52
C GLN A 61 -1.25 4.70 -11.92
N GLN A 62 0.00 4.70 -11.46
CA GLN A 62 0.92 3.58 -11.69
C GLN A 62 0.41 2.30 -11.03
N ILE A 63 -0.08 2.41 -9.79
CA ILE A 63 -0.63 1.26 -9.06
C ILE A 63 -1.87 0.74 -9.78
N ASP A 64 -2.78 1.63 -10.18
CA ASP A 64 -3.99 1.25 -10.89
C ASP A 64 -3.68 0.48 -12.18
N ALA A 65 -2.68 0.91 -12.93
CA ALA A 65 -2.24 0.22 -14.14
C ALA A 65 -1.67 -1.17 -13.83
N ARG A 66 -0.88 -1.30 -12.76
CA ARG A 66 -0.30 -2.58 -12.35
C ARG A 66 -1.34 -3.57 -11.87
N VAL A 67 -2.37 -3.09 -11.17
CA VAL A 67 -3.53 -3.91 -10.78
C VAL A 67 -4.23 -4.42 -12.03
N ALA A 68 -4.47 -3.56 -13.02
CA ALA A 68 -5.12 -3.93 -14.28
C ALA A 68 -4.36 -4.98 -15.06
N TYR A 69 -3.03 -5.00 -14.95
CA TYR A 69 -2.17 -6.00 -15.62
C TYR A 69 -1.91 -7.25 -14.77
N ASN A 70 -2.62 -7.43 -13.66
CA ASN A 70 -2.47 -8.57 -12.74
C ASN A 70 -1.04 -8.69 -12.17
N GLU A 71 -0.38 -7.58 -11.96
CA GLU A 71 0.97 -7.53 -11.40
C GLU A 71 1.00 -7.29 -9.89
N ILE A 72 -0.15 -7.01 -9.27
CA ILE A 72 -0.30 -6.78 -7.84
C ILE A 72 -1.34 -7.75 -7.29
N ASP A 73 -1.00 -8.40 -6.18
CA ASP A 73 -1.85 -9.43 -5.55
C ASP A 73 -2.62 -8.91 -4.35
N MET A 74 -2.13 -7.88 -3.67
CA MET A 74 -2.79 -7.23 -2.53
C MET A 74 -2.39 -5.76 -2.48
N VAL A 75 -3.30 -4.90 -2.01
CA VAL A 75 -3.03 -3.48 -1.80
C VAL A 75 -3.40 -3.12 -0.36
N PHE A 76 -2.46 -2.55 0.38
CA PHE A 76 -2.71 -2.03 1.72
C PHE A 76 -2.65 -0.52 1.67
N ILE A 77 -3.78 0.13 1.96
CA ILE A 77 -3.91 1.59 1.99
C ILE A 77 -4.28 1.99 3.42
N PHE A 78 -3.30 2.36 4.22
CA PHE A 78 -3.58 2.81 5.59
C PHE A 78 -4.13 4.23 5.54
N THR A 79 -5.46 4.33 5.63
CA THR A 79 -6.18 5.60 5.49
C THR A 79 -6.32 6.32 6.82
N ASP A 80 -6.26 7.65 6.75
CA ASP A 80 -6.62 8.52 7.87
C ASP A 80 -8.05 9.00 7.63
N PRO A 81 -9.03 8.52 8.43
CA PRO A 81 -10.43 8.90 8.23
C PRO A 81 -10.70 10.38 8.51
N ASN A 82 -9.77 11.06 9.18
CA ASN A 82 -9.87 12.49 9.47
C ASN A 82 -9.12 13.36 8.47
N ALA A 83 -8.50 12.77 7.45
CA ALA A 83 -7.85 13.53 6.40
C ALA A 83 -8.89 14.31 5.60
N ASN A 84 -8.59 15.58 5.34
CA ASN A 84 -9.46 16.43 4.54
C ASN A 84 -8.77 16.79 3.23
N ASP A 85 -8.68 15.78 2.35
CA ASP A 85 -8.06 15.90 1.03
C ASP A 85 -8.97 15.22 0.01
N PRO A 86 -9.90 15.98 -0.61
CA PRO A 86 -10.84 15.41 -1.58
C PRO A 86 -10.14 14.76 -2.79
N TRP A 87 -9.00 15.31 -3.22
CA TRP A 87 -8.25 14.73 -4.33
C TRP A 87 -7.71 13.34 -3.98
N GLU A 88 -7.08 13.21 -2.81
CA GLU A 88 -6.52 11.92 -2.37
C GLU A 88 -7.63 10.90 -2.12
N GLU A 89 -8.74 11.33 -1.53
CA GLU A 89 -9.90 10.46 -1.32
C GLU A 89 -10.40 9.89 -2.64
N GLN A 90 -10.49 10.72 -3.68
CA GLN A 90 -10.90 10.29 -5.01
C GLN A 90 -9.92 9.29 -5.61
N CYS A 91 -8.62 9.51 -5.44
CA CYS A 91 -7.58 8.59 -5.90
C CYS A 91 -7.70 7.22 -5.21
N ILE A 92 -7.93 7.22 -3.90
CA ILE A 92 -8.10 5.99 -3.13
C ILE A 92 -9.33 5.22 -3.60
N LEU A 93 -10.46 5.90 -3.79
CA LEU A 93 -11.68 5.27 -4.28
C LEU A 93 -11.46 4.66 -5.67
N GLN A 94 -10.73 5.35 -6.54
CA GLN A 94 -10.40 4.83 -7.87
C GLN A 94 -9.53 3.57 -7.79
N THR A 95 -8.54 3.55 -6.90
CA THR A 95 -7.68 2.39 -6.71
C THR A 95 -8.47 1.21 -6.13
N ILE A 96 -9.35 1.45 -5.17
CA ILE A 96 -10.22 0.43 -4.62
C ILE A 96 -11.15 -0.13 -5.71
N HIS A 97 -11.72 0.74 -6.54
CA HIS A 97 -12.56 0.32 -7.66
C HIS A 97 -11.77 -0.58 -8.63
N GLN A 98 -10.54 -0.21 -8.94
CA GLN A 98 -9.68 -1.00 -9.80
C GLN A 98 -9.38 -2.38 -9.20
N CYS A 99 -9.09 -2.42 -7.90
CA CYS A 99 -8.87 -3.68 -7.19
C CYS A 99 -10.12 -4.56 -7.18
N ASP A 100 -11.28 -3.97 -6.94
CA ASP A 100 -12.56 -4.70 -6.96
C ASP A 100 -12.85 -5.26 -8.36
N THR A 101 -12.56 -4.48 -9.40
CA THR A 101 -12.74 -4.92 -10.79
C THR A 101 -11.87 -6.13 -11.10
N HIS A 102 -10.66 -6.18 -10.59
CA HIS A 102 -9.69 -7.24 -10.87
C HIS A 102 -9.57 -8.29 -9.76
N ASN A 103 -10.46 -8.24 -8.78
CA ASN A 103 -10.51 -9.20 -7.68
C ASN A 103 -9.23 -9.23 -6.83
N VAL A 104 -8.66 -8.05 -6.60
CA VAL A 104 -7.47 -7.87 -5.76
C VAL A 104 -7.88 -7.45 -4.36
N PRO A 105 -7.49 -8.18 -3.30
CA PRO A 105 -7.80 -7.80 -1.92
C PRO A 105 -7.21 -6.45 -1.54
N VAL A 106 -8.00 -5.64 -0.84
CA VAL A 106 -7.58 -4.33 -0.34
C VAL A 106 -7.82 -4.27 1.17
N ALA A 107 -6.82 -3.83 1.92
CA ALA A 107 -6.95 -3.50 3.33
C ALA A 107 -6.77 -2.00 3.51
N THR A 108 -7.71 -1.35 4.19
CA THR A 108 -7.65 0.09 4.43
C THR A 108 -7.26 0.46 5.86
N ASN A 109 -6.97 -0.55 6.68
CA ASN A 109 -6.55 -0.36 8.07
C ASN A 109 -5.69 -1.54 8.52
N LEU A 110 -5.08 -1.37 9.69
CA LEU A 110 -4.16 -2.36 10.25
C LEU A 110 -4.81 -3.74 10.44
N ALA A 111 -5.99 -3.78 11.02
CA ALA A 111 -6.65 -5.06 11.34
C ALA A 111 -6.91 -5.88 10.07
N SER A 112 -7.38 -5.24 9.02
CA SER A 112 -7.63 -5.92 7.74
C SER A 112 -6.34 -6.42 7.11
N ALA A 113 -5.27 -5.61 7.15
CA ALA A 113 -3.96 -5.99 6.62
C ALA A 113 -3.39 -7.21 7.38
N GLU A 114 -3.50 -7.22 8.70
CA GLU A 114 -3.06 -8.36 9.50
C GLU A 114 -3.81 -9.63 9.13
N MET A 115 -5.11 -9.55 8.98
CA MET A 115 -5.92 -10.71 8.58
C MET A 115 -5.49 -11.26 7.21
N LEU A 116 -5.19 -10.39 6.26
CA LEU A 116 -4.80 -10.82 4.92
C LEU A 116 -3.43 -11.50 4.91
N ILE A 117 -2.45 -11.00 5.66
CA ILE A 117 -1.11 -11.60 5.65
C ILE A 117 -0.99 -12.82 6.55
N LEU A 118 -1.84 -12.95 7.56
CA LEU A 118 -1.84 -14.11 8.46
C LEU A 118 -2.73 -15.24 7.95
N GLY A 119 -3.66 -14.93 7.09
CA GLY A 119 -4.52 -15.91 6.47
C GLY A 119 -3.84 -16.59 5.30
#